data_8f72b737c3c2c8e7fd0c98cfe29bbca6
#
_entry.id   8f72b737c3c2c8e7fd0c98cfe29bbca6
#
_cell.length_a   1.000
_cell.length_b   1.000
_cell.length_c   1.000
_cell.angle_alpha   90.00
_cell.angle_beta   90.00
_cell.angle_gamma   90.00
#
_symmetry.space_group_name_H-M   'P 1'
#
loop_
_entity.id
_entity.type
_entity.pdbx_description
1 polymer ?
#
loop_
_entity_poly.entity_id
_entity_poly.type
_entity_poly.pdbx_seq_one_letter_code
_entity_poly.pdbx_strand_id
1 'polypeptide(L)'
;MTRPTVAEINLSAIRKNLKKIKSLSKDSLIYPVVKANAYGHGYKEVVKEIENLVNGLSVATTEEALEIRKITNKSILCMEGPYDKKELALLIKNKIDLVIHSKRQIEFIEPIDGFPKDIKVWIKVDTGMNRLGFKEEDIIDAY
;
A
#
# COMPACT_ATOMS: atom_id res chain seq x y z
N MET A 1 -22.52 26.96 13.82
CA MET A 1 -22.43 26.22 15.11
C MET A 1 -21.25 25.27 15.02
N THR A 2 -20.23 25.47 15.82
CA THR A 2 -19.09 24.54 15.95
C THR A 2 -19.53 23.40 16.88
N ARG A 3 -19.44 22.15 16.38
CA ARG A 3 -19.68 20.99 17.24
C ARG A 3 -18.52 20.89 18.26
N PRO A 4 -18.81 20.58 19.54
CA PRO A 4 -17.77 20.47 20.56
C PRO A 4 -16.94 19.18 20.47
N THR A 5 -17.28 18.30 19.53
CA THR A 5 -16.58 17.02 19.33
C THR A 5 -15.24 17.25 18.66
N VAL A 6 -14.17 16.80 19.30
CA VAL A 6 -12.78 16.90 18.83
C VAL A 6 -12.19 15.49 18.78
N ALA A 7 -11.41 15.19 17.74
CA ALA A 7 -10.57 14.01 17.68
C ALA A 7 -9.14 14.44 18.01
N GLU A 8 -8.60 13.94 19.12
CA GLU A 8 -7.23 14.16 19.52
C GLU A 8 -6.35 12.97 19.11
N ILE A 9 -5.38 13.20 18.23
CA ILE A 9 -4.49 12.16 17.70
C ILE A 9 -3.16 12.15 18.44
N ASN A 10 -2.88 11.07 19.14
CA ASN A 10 -1.62 10.88 19.84
C ASN A 10 -0.57 10.17 18.96
N LEU A 11 0.24 10.95 18.24
CA LEU A 11 1.28 10.44 17.36
C LEU A 11 2.34 9.62 18.11
N SER A 12 2.66 9.99 19.36
CA SER A 12 3.62 9.23 20.16
C SER A 12 3.13 7.82 20.50
N ALA A 13 1.83 7.63 20.66
CA ALA A 13 1.22 6.31 20.84
C ALA A 13 1.36 5.47 19.57
N ILE A 14 1.12 6.05 18.39
CA ILE A 14 1.32 5.37 17.09
C ILE A 14 2.78 4.91 16.97
N ARG A 15 3.75 5.77 17.27
CA ARG A 15 5.18 5.43 17.27
C ARG A 15 5.51 4.30 18.25
N LYS A 16 4.96 4.33 19.46
CA LYS A 16 5.18 3.28 20.47
C LYS A 16 4.63 1.92 19.99
N ASN A 17 3.41 1.92 19.41
CA ASN A 17 2.79 0.72 18.85
C ASN A 17 3.66 0.13 17.74
N LEU A 18 4.14 0.95 16.82
CA LEU A 18 5.01 0.52 15.74
C LEU A 18 6.33 -0.08 16.25
N LYS A 19 6.98 0.55 17.26
CA LYS A 19 8.18 0.00 17.90
C LYS A 19 7.91 -1.35 18.54
N LYS A 20 6.73 -1.53 19.16
CA LYS A 20 6.32 -2.81 19.73
C LYS A 20 6.16 -3.89 18.66
N ILE A 21 5.48 -3.58 17.54
CA ILE A 21 5.35 -4.49 16.39
C ILE A 21 6.73 -4.87 15.88
N LYS A 22 7.62 -3.90 15.68
CA LYS A 22 8.99 -4.15 15.21
C LYS A 22 9.79 -5.06 16.14
N SER A 23 9.60 -4.95 17.45
CA SER A 23 10.26 -5.83 18.42
C SER A 23 9.77 -7.27 18.38
N LEU A 24 8.52 -7.50 17.90
CA LEU A 24 7.92 -8.83 17.75
C LEU A 24 8.24 -9.49 16.41
N SER A 25 8.54 -8.69 15.38
CA SER A 25 8.78 -9.14 13.99
C SER A 25 10.18 -8.76 13.55
N LYS A 26 11.20 -9.27 14.24
CA LYS A 26 12.61 -8.84 14.13
C LYS A 26 13.14 -8.82 12.70
N ASP A 27 12.82 -9.84 11.90
CA ASP A 27 13.37 -10.05 10.56
C ASP A 27 12.37 -9.66 9.44
N SER A 28 11.22 -9.08 9.81
CA SER A 28 10.20 -8.72 8.84
C SER A 28 10.32 -7.26 8.39
N LEU A 29 10.07 -7.03 7.11
CA LEU A 29 9.84 -5.69 6.59
C LEU A 29 8.46 -5.19 7.06
N ILE A 30 8.38 -3.93 7.46
CA ILE A 30 7.15 -3.35 7.99
C ILE A 30 6.60 -2.32 7.00
N TYR A 31 5.37 -2.55 6.56
CA TYR A 31 4.60 -1.70 5.67
C TYR A 31 3.26 -1.33 6.32
N PRO A 32 3.21 -0.32 7.19
CA PRO A 32 1.96 0.12 7.82
C PRO A 32 0.92 0.55 6.78
N VAL A 33 -0.33 0.19 7.04
CA VAL A 33 -1.45 0.60 6.19
C VAL A 33 -1.95 1.97 6.63
N VAL A 34 -1.85 2.96 5.74
CA VAL A 34 -2.22 4.37 5.98
C VAL A 34 -3.35 4.87 5.08
N LYS A 35 -4.13 3.94 4.51
CA LYS A 35 -5.31 4.23 3.70
C LYS A 35 -6.39 4.99 4.48
N ALA A 36 -7.38 5.54 3.78
CA ALA A 36 -8.51 6.27 4.35
C ALA A 36 -8.04 7.36 5.35
N ASN A 37 -7.09 8.20 4.90
CA ASN A 37 -6.47 9.25 5.73
C ASN A 37 -5.84 8.69 7.02
N ALA A 38 -5.08 7.58 6.91
CA ALA A 38 -4.54 6.81 8.05
C ALA A 38 -5.67 6.40 9.02
N TYR A 39 -6.77 5.86 8.47
CA TYR A 39 -7.98 5.51 9.23
C TYR A 39 -8.53 6.71 10.05
N GLY A 40 -8.51 7.90 9.46
CA GLY A 40 -8.96 9.13 10.09
C GLY A 40 -7.96 9.82 11.02
N HIS A 41 -6.75 9.28 11.17
CA HIS A 41 -5.72 9.87 12.03
C HIS A 41 -4.91 11.00 11.38
N GLY A 42 -5.11 11.27 10.08
CA GLY A 42 -4.32 12.27 9.35
C GLY A 42 -3.04 11.66 8.76
N TYR A 43 -3.09 11.27 7.47
CA TYR A 43 -1.96 10.55 6.86
C TYR A 43 -0.66 11.36 6.82
N LYS A 44 -0.75 12.69 6.67
CA LYS A 44 0.44 13.55 6.58
C LYS A 44 1.27 13.50 7.87
N GLU A 45 0.60 13.67 8.99
CA GLU A 45 1.20 13.68 10.33
C GLU A 45 1.67 12.29 10.71
N VAL A 46 0.85 11.26 10.43
CA VAL A 46 1.20 9.86 10.70
C VAL A 46 2.42 9.43 9.89
N VAL A 47 2.45 9.68 8.57
CA VAL A 47 3.58 9.29 7.73
C VAL A 47 4.86 9.97 8.19
N LYS A 48 4.84 11.29 8.44
CA LYS A 48 5.99 12.05 8.95
C LYS A 48 6.52 11.47 10.26
N GLU A 49 5.62 11.02 11.14
CA GLU A 49 5.97 10.45 12.44
C GLU A 49 6.65 9.09 12.33
N ILE A 50 6.25 8.25 11.35
CA ILE A 50 6.67 6.85 11.29
C ILE A 50 7.64 6.51 10.17
N GLU A 51 7.82 7.36 9.15
CA GLU A 51 8.57 7.00 7.92
C GLU A 51 10.00 6.50 8.19
N ASN A 52 10.68 7.04 9.21
CA ASN A 52 12.04 6.60 9.59
C ASN A 52 12.08 5.26 10.33
N LEU A 53 10.93 4.70 10.70
CA LEU A 53 10.80 3.45 11.45
C LEU A 53 10.33 2.28 10.58
N VAL A 54 9.95 2.52 9.33
CA VAL A 54 9.31 1.56 8.44
C VAL A 54 10.09 1.35 7.14
N ASN A 55 9.86 0.23 6.48
CA ASN A 55 10.47 -0.11 5.19
C ASN A 55 9.69 0.51 4.01
N GLY A 56 8.38 0.65 4.16
CA GLY A 56 7.49 1.26 3.20
C GLY A 56 6.14 1.56 3.83
N LEU A 57 5.18 1.96 3.02
CA LEU A 57 3.81 2.28 3.41
C LEU A 57 2.84 1.53 2.51
N SER A 58 1.64 1.21 2.99
CA SER A 58 0.61 0.58 2.18
C SER A 58 -0.66 1.42 2.17
N VAL A 59 -1.28 1.50 0.99
CA VAL A 59 -2.55 2.20 0.76
C VAL A 59 -3.49 1.33 -0.05
N ALA A 60 -4.76 1.70 -0.14
CA ALA A 60 -5.72 0.94 -0.94
C ALA A 60 -5.61 1.29 -2.42
N THR A 61 -5.76 2.56 -2.77
CA THR A 61 -5.99 3.04 -4.14
C THR A 61 -4.80 3.79 -4.73
N THR A 62 -4.85 3.98 -6.05
CA THR A 62 -3.87 4.77 -6.79
C THR A 62 -3.84 6.22 -6.31
N GLU A 63 -4.99 6.84 -6.05
CA GLU A 63 -5.07 8.23 -5.59
C GLU A 63 -4.37 8.41 -4.25
N GLU A 64 -4.63 7.50 -3.29
CA GLU A 64 -3.96 7.53 -1.99
C GLU A 64 -2.44 7.37 -2.14
N ALA A 65 -2.01 6.47 -3.03
CA ALA A 65 -0.59 6.25 -3.30
C ALA A 65 0.09 7.51 -3.86
N LEU A 66 -0.56 8.22 -4.78
CA LEU A 66 -0.07 9.47 -5.35
C LEU A 66 0.00 10.59 -4.31
N GLU A 67 -0.98 10.68 -3.41
CA GLU A 67 -0.94 11.66 -2.31
C GLU A 67 0.20 11.37 -1.32
N ILE A 68 0.41 10.11 -0.95
CA ILE A 68 1.51 9.70 -0.07
C ILE A 68 2.87 9.94 -0.74
N ARG A 69 2.99 9.70 -2.05
CA ARG A 69 4.24 9.93 -2.80
C ARG A 69 4.71 11.37 -2.75
N LYS A 70 3.79 12.36 -2.65
CA LYS A 70 4.15 13.78 -2.53
C LYS A 70 4.92 14.12 -1.25
N ILE A 71 4.83 13.27 -0.22
CA ILE A 71 5.36 13.56 1.12
C ILE A 71 6.44 12.57 1.59
N THR A 72 6.73 11.50 0.85
CA THR A 72 7.78 10.54 1.21
C THR A 72 8.43 9.91 -0.03
N ASN A 73 9.70 9.52 0.11
CA ASN A 73 10.42 8.71 -0.87
C ASN A 73 10.48 7.22 -0.51
N LYS A 74 9.82 6.79 0.55
CA LYS A 74 9.73 5.38 0.93
C LYS A 74 8.99 4.56 -0.13
N SER A 75 9.21 3.24 -0.15
CA SER A 75 8.40 2.32 -0.95
C SER A 75 6.92 2.48 -0.56
N ILE A 76 6.04 2.49 -1.55
CA ILE A 76 4.60 2.55 -1.36
C ILE A 76 3.99 1.35 -2.08
N LEU A 77 3.16 0.59 -1.39
CA LEU A 77 2.41 -0.55 -1.93
C LEU A 77 0.95 -0.15 -2.13
N CYS A 78 0.48 -0.15 -3.38
CA CYS A 78 -0.94 -0.02 -3.72
C CYS A 78 -1.60 -1.40 -3.65
N MET A 79 -2.41 -1.64 -2.61
CA MET A 79 -2.93 -2.98 -2.27
C MET A 79 -4.10 -3.46 -3.16
N GLU A 80 -4.78 -2.56 -3.83
CA GLU A 80 -5.84 -2.91 -4.79
C GLU A 80 -5.30 -2.99 -6.22
N GLY A 81 -4.09 -2.47 -6.44
CA GLY A 81 -3.48 -2.41 -7.77
C GLY A 81 -4.23 -1.48 -8.71
N PRO A 82 -3.88 -1.47 -10.00
CA PRO A 82 -4.53 -0.61 -10.99
C PRO A 82 -5.90 -1.16 -11.40
N TYR A 83 -6.89 -0.27 -11.55
CA TYR A 83 -8.20 -0.61 -12.11
C TYR A 83 -8.24 -0.53 -13.65
N ASP A 84 -7.30 0.22 -14.24
CA ASP A 84 -7.12 0.33 -15.68
C ASP A 84 -5.66 0.61 -16.06
N LYS A 85 -5.38 0.65 -17.38
CA LYS A 85 -4.04 0.93 -17.92
C LYS A 85 -3.53 2.34 -17.62
N LYS A 86 -4.41 3.32 -17.39
CA LYS A 86 -4.02 4.70 -17.06
C LYS A 86 -3.50 4.76 -15.63
N GLU A 87 -4.18 4.09 -14.70
CA GLU A 87 -3.70 3.96 -13.33
C GLU A 87 -2.39 3.20 -13.26
N LEU A 88 -2.24 2.10 -14.01
CA LEU A 88 -0.97 1.37 -14.10
C LEU A 88 0.17 2.30 -14.53
N ALA A 89 -0.05 3.12 -15.57
CA ALA A 89 0.95 4.08 -16.02
C ALA A 89 1.31 5.12 -14.94
N LEU A 90 0.33 5.55 -14.13
CA LEU A 90 0.56 6.45 -12.99
C LEU A 90 1.38 5.79 -11.88
N LEU A 91 1.06 4.54 -11.52
CA LEU A 91 1.80 3.77 -10.51
C LEU A 91 3.26 3.59 -10.96
N ILE A 92 3.48 3.18 -12.20
CA ILE A 92 4.82 3.02 -12.79
C ILE A 92 5.59 4.34 -12.75
N LYS A 93 5.01 5.42 -13.28
CA LYS A 93 5.65 6.76 -13.34
C LYS A 93 6.09 7.24 -11.96
N ASN A 94 5.34 6.92 -10.91
CA ASN A 94 5.58 7.37 -9.55
C ASN A 94 6.32 6.34 -8.68
N LYS A 95 6.83 5.25 -9.27
CA LYS A 95 7.58 4.19 -8.60
C LYS A 95 6.82 3.62 -7.39
N ILE A 96 5.58 3.20 -7.64
CA ILE A 96 4.70 2.63 -6.64
C ILE A 96 4.60 1.13 -6.90
N ASP A 97 4.91 0.32 -5.88
CA ASP A 97 4.72 -1.12 -5.91
C ASP A 97 3.22 -1.43 -5.98
N LEU A 98 2.85 -2.48 -6.69
CA LEU A 98 1.45 -2.80 -6.90
C LEU A 98 1.12 -4.25 -6.60
N VAL A 99 -0.13 -4.47 -6.19
CA VAL A 99 -0.69 -5.81 -6.03
C VAL A 99 -1.51 -6.15 -7.27
N ILE A 100 -1.38 -7.38 -7.76
CA ILE A 100 -2.29 -7.99 -8.71
C ILE A 100 -3.10 -9.08 -8.02
N HIS A 101 -4.40 -9.13 -8.31
CA HIS A 101 -5.34 -10.03 -7.66
C HIS A 101 -6.39 -10.60 -8.63
N SER A 102 -6.25 -10.32 -9.93
CA SER A 102 -7.16 -10.78 -10.97
C SER A 102 -6.45 -10.95 -12.33
N LYS A 103 -6.97 -11.85 -13.18
CA LYS A 103 -6.47 -12.06 -14.55
C LYS A 103 -6.48 -10.75 -15.38
N ARG A 104 -7.52 -9.93 -15.19
CA ARG A 104 -7.62 -8.62 -15.86
C ARG A 104 -6.43 -7.70 -15.59
N GLN A 105 -5.87 -7.72 -14.38
CA GLN A 105 -4.70 -6.89 -14.05
C GLN A 105 -3.42 -7.45 -14.68
N ILE A 106 -3.33 -8.79 -14.87
CA ILE A 106 -2.22 -9.39 -15.62
C ILE A 106 -2.24 -8.89 -17.06
N GLU A 107 -3.40 -8.86 -17.72
CA GLU A 107 -3.59 -8.35 -19.08
C GLU A 107 -3.18 -6.87 -19.27
N PHE A 108 -3.08 -6.10 -18.18
CA PHE A 108 -2.54 -4.73 -18.24
C PHE A 108 -1.02 -4.71 -18.26
N ILE A 109 -0.37 -5.67 -17.60
CA ILE A 109 1.08 -5.73 -17.37
C ILE A 109 1.79 -6.48 -18.50
N GLU A 110 1.24 -7.62 -18.95
CA GLU A 110 1.86 -8.48 -19.97
C GLU A 110 2.31 -7.75 -21.25
N PRO A 111 1.54 -6.78 -21.80
CA PRO A 111 1.95 -6.08 -23.01
C PRO A 111 3.09 -5.08 -22.80
N ILE A 112 3.57 -4.87 -21.55
CA ILE A 112 4.62 -3.88 -21.25
C ILE A 112 5.98 -4.55 -21.45
N ASP A 113 6.59 -4.31 -22.60
CA ASP A 113 7.97 -4.72 -22.83
C ASP A 113 8.91 -3.93 -21.90
N GLY A 114 9.76 -4.67 -21.18
CA GLY A 114 10.72 -4.06 -20.26
C GLY A 114 10.07 -3.43 -19.02
N PHE A 115 9.11 -4.13 -18.36
CA PHE A 115 8.53 -3.66 -17.10
C PHE A 115 9.61 -3.20 -16.11
N PRO A 116 9.47 -2.04 -15.44
CA PRO A 116 10.52 -1.45 -14.61
C PRO A 116 10.94 -2.38 -13.46
N LYS A 117 12.24 -2.69 -13.38
CA LYS A 117 12.80 -3.61 -12.37
C LYS A 117 12.79 -3.05 -10.95
N ASP A 118 12.61 -1.74 -10.78
CA ASP A 118 12.54 -1.05 -9.50
C ASP A 118 11.11 -0.99 -8.92
N ILE A 119 10.13 -1.59 -9.61
CA ILE A 119 8.75 -1.72 -9.14
C ILE A 119 8.47 -3.19 -8.81
N LYS A 120 8.00 -3.45 -7.61
CA LYS A 120 7.60 -4.79 -7.19
C LYS A 120 6.14 -5.04 -7.53
N VAL A 121 5.88 -6.17 -8.15
CA VAL A 121 4.54 -6.71 -8.36
C VAL A 121 4.30 -7.82 -7.35
N TRP A 122 3.22 -7.69 -6.58
CA TRP A 122 2.83 -8.65 -5.54
C TRP A 122 1.60 -9.41 -6.00
N ILE A 123 1.67 -10.73 -6.01
CA ILE A 123 0.52 -11.57 -6.30
C ILE A 123 -0.26 -11.78 -5.00
N LYS A 124 -1.54 -11.42 -5.02
CA LYS A 124 -2.43 -11.60 -3.88
C LYS A 124 -3.20 -12.91 -4.01
N VAL A 125 -3.11 -13.74 -2.98
CA VAL A 125 -3.84 -15.01 -2.86
C VAL A 125 -5.00 -14.83 -1.89
N ASP A 126 -6.19 -15.31 -2.26
CA ASP A 126 -7.33 -15.39 -1.35
C ASP A 126 -7.24 -16.68 -0.53
N THR A 127 -6.91 -16.53 0.73
CA THR A 127 -6.80 -17.64 1.69
C THR A 127 -8.05 -17.81 2.56
N GLY A 128 -9.20 -17.24 2.14
CA GLY A 128 -10.49 -17.41 2.82
C GLY A 128 -11.27 -16.15 3.13
N MET A 129 -10.73 -14.96 2.87
CA MET A 129 -11.48 -13.71 3.07
C MET A 129 -12.54 -13.48 1.98
N ASN A 130 -12.37 -14.07 0.80
CA ASN A 130 -13.30 -14.04 -0.34
C ASN A 130 -13.66 -12.62 -0.84
N ARG A 131 -12.67 -11.71 -0.83
CA ARG A 131 -12.85 -10.34 -1.32
C ARG A 131 -12.03 -10.03 -2.56
N LEU A 132 -10.71 -10.21 -2.49
CA LEU A 132 -9.75 -9.99 -3.58
C LEU A 132 -8.65 -11.03 -3.47
N GLY A 133 -8.11 -11.47 -4.60
CA GLY A 133 -7.02 -12.44 -4.66
C GLY A 133 -7.31 -13.57 -5.62
N PHE A 134 -6.28 -14.21 -6.10
CA PHE A 134 -6.38 -15.43 -6.87
C PHE A 134 -6.75 -16.61 -5.97
N LYS A 135 -7.52 -17.53 -6.49
CA LYS A 135 -7.69 -18.84 -5.86
C LYS A 135 -6.40 -19.65 -6.01
N GLU A 136 -6.20 -20.65 -5.17
CA GLU A 136 -5.02 -21.51 -5.19
C GLU A 136 -4.79 -22.14 -6.59
N GLU A 137 -5.85 -22.57 -7.23
CA GLU A 137 -5.85 -23.19 -8.58
C GLU A 137 -5.39 -22.23 -9.70
N ASP A 138 -5.57 -20.91 -9.52
CA ASP A 138 -5.24 -19.88 -10.51
C ASP A 138 -3.83 -19.27 -10.30
N ILE A 139 -3.14 -19.61 -9.21
CA ILE A 139 -1.86 -18.97 -8.84
C ILE A 139 -0.76 -19.29 -9.85
N ILE A 140 -0.67 -20.53 -10.32
CA ILE A 140 0.36 -20.99 -11.24
C ILE A 140 0.29 -20.21 -12.56
N ASP A 141 -0.94 -19.95 -13.04
CA ASP A 141 -1.16 -19.16 -14.27
C ASP A 141 -0.86 -17.67 -14.08
N ALA A 142 -0.89 -17.19 -12.83
CA ALA A 142 -0.64 -15.78 -12.50
C ALA A 142 0.86 -15.46 -12.25
N TYR A 143 1.68 -16.50 -12.01
CA TYR A 143 3.11 -16.38 -11.74
C TYR A 143 3.94 -16.49 -13.03
#